data_e5347b28400e112e8b67b5a848648237
#
_entry.id   e5347b28400e112e8b67b5a848648237
#
_cell.length_a   1.000
_cell.length_b   1.000
_cell.length_c   1.000
_cell.angle_alpha   90.00
_cell.angle_beta   90.00
_cell.angle_gamma   90.00
#
_symmetry.space_group_name_H-M   'P 1'
#
loop_
_entity.id
_entity.type
_entity.pdbx_description
1 polymer ?
#
loop_
_entity_poly.entity_id
_entity_poly.type
_entity_poly.pdbx_seq_one_letter_code
_entity_poly.pdbx_strand_id
1 'polypeptide(L)'
;MLKEPKVTAGDTILIFDNLEACPHARETFKPFKDDGRFDVIGIRSRGDTFEDVASTNINPIGAETILPMRPLDFEEFLWAFGAKENEIAELNTLVLEEKSIPLDDHESLCEMALEYSVVGGMPEAVTLALGDHPLGEIIALQKDILATCRDDITAHVTGKVQTKAFALLEILPRAMRQSSAEVMRALGVRRYLYKDIANVLEAHGLIDRCQHLTKRELPLFAYAQPNDFKVFPSDTGLCHAILASQNECCSQPYTDQNYALLETLIANSRSKMSRPLYYGDKDDQVFWMRYMGKAVPLVLDMANITTMPPEIREHLNANPDGLVIRTNLDNMHRSGNILTLPLYLLFLLNKM
;
A
#
# COMPACT_ATOMS: atom_id res chain seq x y z
N MET A 1 -40.93 -20.40 -7.62
CA MET A 1 -39.95 -21.50 -7.68
C MET A 1 -38.65 -20.96 -8.23
N LEU A 2 -37.63 -20.83 -7.42
CA LEU A 2 -36.26 -20.57 -7.91
C LEU A 2 -35.85 -21.80 -8.69
N LYS A 3 -35.47 -21.64 -9.97
CA LYS A 3 -34.90 -22.72 -10.75
C LYS A 3 -33.56 -23.10 -10.07
N GLU A 4 -33.40 -24.39 -9.80
CA GLU A 4 -32.12 -24.90 -9.33
C GLU A 4 -31.03 -24.47 -10.32
N PRO A 5 -29.87 -23.93 -9.86
CA PRO A 5 -28.79 -23.55 -10.75
C PRO A 5 -28.30 -24.79 -11.48
N LYS A 6 -28.18 -24.71 -12.79
CA LYS A 6 -27.69 -25.79 -13.61
C LYS A 6 -26.16 -25.84 -13.49
N VAL A 7 -25.64 -26.78 -12.73
CA VAL A 7 -24.20 -27.00 -12.56
C VAL A 7 -23.66 -27.75 -13.76
N THR A 8 -22.76 -27.12 -14.52
CA THR A 8 -22.17 -27.67 -15.73
C THR A 8 -20.64 -27.71 -15.60
N ALA A 9 -20.04 -28.87 -15.80
CA ALA A 9 -18.60 -29.01 -15.80
C ALA A 9 -17.93 -28.12 -16.87
N GLY A 10 -16.90 -27.38 -16.51
CA GLY A 10 -16.17 -26.47 -17.38
C GLY A 10 -16.76 -25.05 -17.49
N ASP A 11 -18.06 -24.87 -17.13
CA ASP A 11 -18.78 -23.58 -17.24
C ASP A 11 -19.24 -23.05 -15.87
N THR A 12 -18.85 -23.70 -14.77
CA THR A 12 -19.31 -23.33 -13.42
C THR A 12 -18.13 -23.02 -12.54
N ILE A 13 -18.16 -21.86 -11.89
CA ILE A 13 -17.24 -21.46 -10.83
C ILE A 13 -17.92 -21.71 -9.49
N LEU A 14 -17.24 -22.39 -8.59
CA LEU A 14 -17.67 -22.61 -7.21
C LEU A 14 -17.06 -21.53 -6.32
N ILE A 15 -17.89 -20.73 -5.66
CA ILE A 15 -17.41 -19.69 -4.74
C ILE A 15 -17.77 -20.08 -3.32
N PHE A 16 -16.74 -20.25 -2.48
CA PHE A 16 -16.86 -20.45 -1.05
C PHE A 16 -16.60 -19.12 -0.36
N ASP A 17 -17.64 -18.48 0.12
CA ASP A 17 -17.55 -17.23 0.87
C ASP A 17 -17.44 -17.52 2.37
N ASN A 18 -16.74 -16.64 3.10
CA ASN A 18 -16.55 -16.73 4.54
C ASN A 18 -15.94 -18.08 4.99
N LEU A 19 -14.75 -18.40 4.44
CA LEU A 19 -14.06 -19.68 4.72
C LEU A 19 -13.74 -19.87 6.21
N GLU A 20 -13.60 -18.81 6.97
CA GLU A 20 -13.39 -18.82 8.42
C GLU A 20 -14.55 -19.45 9.17
N ALA A 21 -15.78 -19.34 8.66
CA ALA A 21 -16.95 -20.00 9.24
C ALA A 21 -16.96 -21.51 9.03
N CYS A 22 -16.24 -22.00 8.01
CA CYS A 22 -16.14 -23.44 7.69
C CYS A 22 -14.70 -23.80 7.25
N PRO A 23 -13.73 -23.86 8.17
CA PRO A 23 -12.31 -24.12 7.84
C PRO A 23 -12.10 -25.41 7.04
N HIS A 24 -12.92 -26.44 7.23
CA HIS A 24 -12.87 -27.70 6.50
C HIS A 24 -13.25 -27.57 5.02
N ALA A 25 -13.93 -26.50 4.60
CA ALA A 25 -14.22 -26.27 3.18
C ALA A 25 -12.92 -26.17 2.36
N ARG A 26 -11.84 -25.64 2.93
CA ARG A 26 -10.54 -25.53 2.26
C ARG A 26 -9.90 -26.90 1.97
N GLU A 27 -10.22 -27.93 2.71
CA GLU A 27 -9.76 -29.33 2.44
C GLU A 27 -10.25 -29.82 1.08
N THR A 28 -11.39 -29.30 0.61
CA THR A 28 -12.01 -29.70 -0.66
C THR A 28 -11.30 -29.13 -1.89
N PHE A 29 -10.44 -28.11 -1.74
CA PHE A 29 -9.80 -27.44 -2.86
C PHE A 29 -8.87 -28.37 -3.65
N LYS A 30 -8.13 -29.24 -2.96
CA LYS A 30 -7.28 -30.22 -3.63
C LYS A 30 -8.10 -31.25 -4.40
N PRO A 31 -9.13 -31.93 -3.84
CA PRO A 31 -10.07 -32.73 -4.58
C PRO A 31 -10.68 -32.07 -5.82
N PHE A 32 -11.11 -30.81 -5.71
CA PHE A 32 -11.66 -30.07 -6.87
C PHE A 32 -10.59 -29.82 -7.94
N LYS A 33 -9.38 -29.47 -7.55
CA LYS A 33 -8.27 -29.30 -8.50
C LYS A 33 -7.94 -30.60 -9.22
N ASP A 34 -7.90 -31.73 -8.50
CA ASP A 34 -7.59 -33.04 -9.05
C ASP A 34 -8.71 -33.54 -9.97
N ASP A 35 -9.97 -33.21 -9.65
CA ASP A 35 -11.15 -33.49 -10.49
C ASP A 35 -11.20 -32.62 -11.78
N GLY A 36 -10.75 -31.37 -11.71
CA GLY A 36 -10.60 -30.48 -12.88
C GLY A 36 -11.87 -30.06 -13.58
N ARG A 37 -13.06 -30.35 -13.02
CA ARG A 37 -14.35 -30.00 -13.63
C ARG A 37 -14.83 -28.60 -13.30
N PHE A 38 -14.32 -27.99 -12.21
CA PHE A 38 -14.78 -26.72 -11.68
C PHE A 38 -13.60 -25.85 -11.29
N ASP A 39 -13.71 -24.57 -11.62
CA ASP A 39 -12.87 -23.54 -11.01
C ASP A 39 -13.41 -23.21 -9.61
N VAL A 40 -12.52 -23.05 -8.65
CA VAL A 40 -12.89 -22.81 -7.25
C VAL A 40 -12.25 -21.53 -6.75
N ILE A 41 -13.07 -20.66 -6.15
CA ILE A 41 -12.66 -19.44 -5.47
C ILE A 41 -13.07 -19.55 -4.01
N GLY A 42 -12.08 -19.41 -3.12
CA GLY A 42 -12.33 -19.26 -1.69
C GLY A 42 -12.12 -17.83 -1.24
N ILE A 43 -13.08 -17.26 -0.56
CA ILE A 43 -13.03 -15.90 0.00
C ILE A 43 -12.94 -16.00 1.51
N ARG A 44 -12.02 -15.24 2.11
CA ARG A 44 -11.89 -15.13 3.56
C ARG A 44 -11.63 -13.68 3.95
N SER A 45 -12.02 -13.31 5.17
CA SER A 45 -11.70 -12.01 5.71
C SER A 45 -10.21 -11.93 6.10
N ARG A 46 -9.69 -10.72 6.27
CA ARG A 46 -8.25 -10.47 6.47
C ARG A 46 -7.75 -10.76 7.90
N GLY A 47 -8.63 -10.88 8.88
CA GLY A 47 -8.26 -10.95 10.29
C GLY A 47 -7.42 -12.16 10.71
N ASP A 48 -7.43 -13.23 9.92
CA ASP A 48 -6.64 -14.44 10.21
C ASP A 48 -5.20 -14.31 9.72
N THR A 49 -4.24 -14.51 10.60
CA THR A 49 -2.84 -14.59 10.21
C THR A 49 -2.58 -15.86 9.41
N PHE A 50 -1.58 -15.84 8.51
CA PHE A 50 -1.14 -17.05 7.81
C PHE A 50 -0.70 -18.16 8.78
N GLU A 51 -0.29 -17.80 10.00
CA GLU A 51 0.13 -18.73 11.05
C GLU A 51 -1.06 -19.51 11.63
N ASP A 52 -2.24 -18.90 11.71
CA ASP A 52 -3.47 -19.60 12.13
C ASP A 52 -3.91 -20.63 11.10
N VAL A 53 -3.61 -20.37 9.83
CA VAL A 53 -3.86 -21.29 8.73
C VAL A 53 -2.83 -22.46 8.70
N ALA A 54 -1.59 -22.19 9.12
CA ALA A 54 -0.55 -23.21 9.22
C ALA A 54 -0.74 -24.11 10.47
N SER A 55 -1.44 -23.62 11.50
CA SER A 55 -1.75 -24.36 12.72
C SER A 55 -2.88 -25.38 12.53
N THR A 56 -3.76 -25.15 11.55
CA THR A 56 -4.64 -26.23 11.05
C THR A 56 -3.80 -27.08 10.11
N ASN A 57 -3.70 -28.38 10.37
CA ASN A 57 -3.01 -29.38 9.50
C ASN A 57 -3.62 -29.47 8.07
N ILE A 58 -4.40 -28.48 7.67
CA ILE A 58 -5.14 -28.37 6.41
C ILE A 58 -4.35 -27.45 5.49
N ASN A 59 -3.31 -27.99 4.88
CA ASN A 59 -2.56 -27.24 3.88
C ASN A 59 -2.73 -27.88 2.51
N PRO A 60 -3.56 -27.33 1.61
CA PRO A 60 -3.71 -27.84 0.24
C PRO A 60 -2.47 -27.47 -0.59
N ILE A 61 -1.31 -27.99 -0.20
CA ILE A 61 -0.02 -27.70 -0.85
C ILE A 61 -0.16 -27.88 -2.37
N GLY A 62 0.12 -26.81 -3.11
CA GLY A 62 0.08 -26.81 -4.57
C GLY A 62 -1.32 -26.82 -5.20
N ALA A 63 -2.39 -26.72 -4.40
CA ALA A 63 -3.76 -26.72 -4.92
C ALA A 63 -4.40 -25.31 -4.94
N GLU A 64 -3.78 -24.31 -4.36
CA GLU A 64 -4.32 -22.94 -4.28
C GLU A 64 -3.26 -21.91 -4.64
N THR A 65 -3.73 -20.76 -5.13
CA THR A 65 -2.96 -19.52 -5.27
C THR A 65 -3.66 -18.46 -4.43
N ILE A 66 -2.93 -17.85 -3.51
CA ILE A 66 -3.47 -16.81 -2.64
C ILE A 66 -3.30 -15.45 -3.32
N LEU A 67 -4.42 -14.75 -3.47
CA LEU A 67 -4.47 -13.39 -4.02
C LEU A 67 -4.91 -12.43 -2.91
N PRO A 68 -4.00 -11.63 -2.32
CA PRO A 68 -4.39 -10.63 -1.35
C PRO A 68 -5.14 -9.50 -2.06
N MET A 69 -6.42 -9.31 -1.69
CA MET A 69 -7.18 -8.14 -2.14
C MET A 69 -6.73 -6.90 -1.36
N ARG A 70 -6.33 -5.89 -2.09
CA ARG A 70 -5.89 -4.59 -1.55
C ARG A 70 -6.83 -3.48 -2.00
N PRO A 71 -6.82 -2.31 -1.36
CA PRO A 71 -7.50 -1.14 -1.90
C PRO A 71 -7.07 -0.89 -3.35
N LEU A 72 -7.90 -0.23 -4.14
CA LEU A 72 -7.57 0.16 -5.51
C LEU A 72 -6.29 1.01 -5.48
N ASP A 73 -5.34 0.72 -6.37
CA ASP A 73 -4.20 1.60 -6.56
C ASP A 73 -4.54 2.77 -7.49
N PHE A 74 -3.57 3.65 -7.72
CA PHE A 74 -3.84 4.83 -8.53
C PHE A 74 -4.19 4.49 -9.99
N GLU A 75 -3.63 3.42 -10.56
CA GLU A 75 -3.97 2.96 -11.90
C GLU A 75 -5.45 2.51 -11.97
N GLU A 76 -5.89 1.70 -10.99
CA GLU A 76 -7.28 1.23 -10.90
C GLU A 76 -8.25 2.38 -10.61
N PHE A 77 -7.81 3.38 -9.84
CA PHE A 77 -8.55 4.62 -9.62
C PHE A 77 -8.73 5.38 -10.94
N LEU A 78 -7.67 5.55 -11.72
CA LEU A 78 -7.76 6.18 -13.05
C LEU A 78 -8.74 5.41 -13.96
N TRP A 79 -8.71 4.07 -13.95
CA TRP A 79 -9.67 3.26 -14.73
C TRP A 79 -11.11 3.47 -14.27
N ALA A 80 -11.36 3.56 -12.97
CA ALA A 80 -12.68 3.86 -12.43
C ALA A 80 -13.19 5.22 -12.93
N PHE A 81 -12.32 6.20 -13.07
CA PHE A 81 -12.63 7.52 -13.62
C PHE A 81 -12.60 7.59 -15.17
N GLY A 82 -12.46 6.44 -15.83
CA GLY A 82 -12.65 6.31 -17.27
C GLY A 82 -11.38 6.33 -18.11
N ALA A 83 -10.20 6.35 -17.49
CA ALA A 83 -8.94 6.20 -18.20
C ALA A 83 -8.87 4.86 -18.94
N LYS A 84 -8.30 4.86 -20.14
CA LYS A 84 -8.20 3.70 -21.01
C LYS A 84 -6.82 3.06 -20.91
N GLU A 85 -6.76 1.77 -21.21
CA GLU A 85 -5.52 1.01 -21.19
C GLU A 85 -4.43 1.59 -22.13
N ASN A 86 -4.82 2.13 -23.28
CA ASN A 86 -3.87 2.78 -24.20
C ASN A 86 -3.25 4.06 -23.62
N GLU A 87 -4.01 4.84 -22.83
CA GLU A 87 -3.52 6.06 -22.17
C GLU A 87 -2.45 5.70 -21.11
N ILE A 88 -2.70 4.65 -20.33
CA ILE A 88 -1.71 4.11 -19.38
C ILE A 88 -0.47 3.57 -20.11
N ALA A 89 -0.65 2.92 -21.28
CA ALA A 89 0.47 2.43 -22.09
C ALA A 89 1.32 3.58 -22.68
N GLU A 90 0.68 4.69 -23.05
CA GLU A 90 1.37 5.90 -23.51
C GLU A 90 2.18 6.53 -22.36
N LEU A 91 1.61 6.68 -21.18
CA LEU A 91 2.33 7.14 -19.99
C LEU A 91 3.53 6.25 -19.68
N ASN A 92 3.37 4.94 -19.76
CA ASN A 92 4.47 4.00 -19.55
C ASN A 92 5.60 4.19 -20.58
N THR A 93 5.25 4.45 -21.84
CA THR A 93 6.21 4.73 -22.91
C THR A 93 6.99 6.02 -22.62
N LEU A 94 6.29 7.09 -22.22
CA LEU A 94 6.92 8.37 -21.85
C LEU A 94 7.90 8.20 -20.68
N VAL A 95 7.53 7.39 -19.67
CA VAL A 95 8.40 7.10 -18.51
C VAL A 95 9.64 6.32 -18.93
N LEU A 96 9.50 5.30 -19.79
CA LEU A 96 10.64 4.53 -20.32
C LEU A 96 11.60 5.38 -21.15
N GLU A 97 11.07 6.36 -21.87
CA GLU A 97 11.85 7.29 -22.68
C GLU A 97 12.35 8.53 -21.90
N GLU A 98 12.01 8.63 -20.61
CA GLU A 98 12.30 9.78 -19.73
C GLU A 98 11.83 11.11 -20.34
N LYS A 99 10.69 11.12 -21.02
CA LYS A 99 10.09 12.29 -21.68
C LYS A 99 9.03 12.95 -20.79
N SER A 100 8.98 14.30 -20.85
CA SER A 100 7.94 15.07 -20.17
C SER A 100 6.55 14.68 -20.65
N ILE A 101 5.59 14.68 -19.73
CA ILE A 101 4.18 14.48 -20.03
C ILE A 101 3.63 15.76 -20.66
N PRO A 102 2.75 15.71 -21.68
CA PRO A 102 2.05 16.88 -22.18
C PRO A 102 1.42 17.69 -21.04
N LEU A 103 1.46 19.03 -21.12
CA LEU A 103 1.13 19.89 -19.98
C LEU A 103 -0.29 19.66 -19.47
N ASP A 104 -1.27 19.60 -20.38
CA ASP A 104 -2.70 19.41 -20.01
C ASP A 104 -2.92 18.06 -19.32
N ASP A 105 -2.26 16.99 -19.79
CA ASP A 105 -2.33 15.67 -19.18
C ASP A 105 -1.64 15.66 -17.80
N HIS A 106 -0.49 16.36 -17.70
CA HIS A 106 0.24 16.49 -16.45
C HIS A 106 -0.59 17.18 -15.37
N GLU A 107 -1.22 18.32 -15.69
CA GLU A 107 -2.09 19.05 -14.77
C GLU A 107 -3.27 18.19 -14.32
N SER A 108 -3.96 17.55 -15.26
CA SER A 108 -5.07 16.64 -14.96
C SER A 108 -4.66 15.47 -14.06
N LEU A 109 -3.52 14.82 -14.36
CA LEU A 109 -3.03 13.69 -13.56
C LEU A 109 -2.55 14.13 -12.16
N CYS A 110 -2.03 15.34 -12.00
CA CYS A 110 -1.73 15.92 -10.70
C CYS A 110 -3.01 16.10 -9.86
N GLU A 111 -4.07 16.66 -10.46
CA GLU A 111 -5.37 16.82 -9.79
C GLU A 111 -5.95 15.46 -9.36
N MET A 112 -5.94 14.48 -10.25
CA MET A 112 -6.39 13.11 -9.96
C MET A 112 -5.57 12.45 -8.83
N ALA A 113 -4.25 12.65 -8.79
CA ALA A 113 -3.41 12.10 -7.73
C ALA A 113 -3.71 12.74 -6.36
N LEU A 114 -4.00 14.04 -6.35
CA LEU A 114 -4.41 14.74 -5.14
C LEU A 114 -5.79 14.27 -4.67
N GLU A 115 -6.73 14.10 -5.58
CA GLU A 115 -8.04 13.52 -5.28
C GLU A 115 -7.90 12.10 -4.72
N TYR A 116 -7.12 11.23 -5.37
CA TYR A 116 -6.83 9.90 -4.86
C TYR A 116 -6.18 9.92 -3.47
N SER A 117 -5.31 10.88 -3.19
CA SER A 117 -4.68 10.98 -1.86
C SER A 117 -5.67 11.20 -0.72
N VAL A 118 -6.83 11.79 -1.02
CA VAL A 118 -7.92 12.07 -0.07
C VAL A 118 -9.00 11.00 -0.08
N VAL A 119 -9.41 10.55 -1.27
CA VAL A 119 -10.44 9.51 -1.46
C VAL A 119 -9.90 8.13 -1.08
N GLY A 120 -8.65 7.86 -1.41
CA GLY A 120 -8.04 6.54 -1.26
C GLY A 120 -8.54 5.53 -2.28
N GLY A 121 -8.19 4.27 -2.04
CA GLY A 121 -8.54 3.14 -2.91
C GLY A 121 -9.63 2.23 -2.35
N MET A 122 -10.31 2.58 -1.27
CA MET A 122 -11.44 1.77 -0.79
C MET A 122 -12.59 1.85 -1.80
N PRO A 123 -13.09 0.71 -2.36
CA PRO A 123 -14.05 0.72 -3.47
C PRO A 123 -15.31 1.54 -3.19
N GLU A 124 -15.80 1.50 -1.95
CA GLU A 124 -16.98 2.28 -1.55
C GLU A 124 -16.70 3.79 -1.57
N ALA A 125 -15.52 4.22 -1.13
CA ALA A 125 -15.11 5.63 -1.15
C ALA A 125 -14.94 6.13 -2.60
N VAL A 126 -14.32 5.32 -3.47
CA VAL A 126 -14.18 5.61 -4.90
C VAL A 126 -15.57 5.71 -5.57
N THR A 127 -16.51 4.84 -5.19
CA THR A 127 -17.88 4.90 -5.72
C THR A 127 -18.60 6.20 -5.35
N LEU A 128 -18.41 6.69 -4.12
CA LEU A 128 -18.94 7.99 -3.71
C LEU A 128 -18.30 9.14 -4.51
N ALA A 129 -16.97 9.10 -4.69
CA ALA A 129 -16.27 10.11 -5.48
C ALA A 129 -16.76 10.15 -6.94
N LEU A 130 -16.95 8.98 -7.57
CA LEU A 130 -17.54 8.87 -8.91
C LEU A 130 -18.98 9.43 -9.00
N GLY A 131 -19.70 9.43 -7.90
CA GLY A 131 -21.05 10.00 -7.80
C GLY A 131 -21.08 11.48 -7.46
N ASP A 132 -19.94 12.19 -7.48
CA ASP A 132 -19.82 13.60 -7.10
C ASP A 132 -20.33 13.89 -5.67
N HIS A 133 -20.22 12.92 -4.76
CA HIS A 133 -20.62 13.12 -3.37
C HIS A 133 -19.67 14.09 -2.64
N PRO A 134 -20.20 14.92 -1.72
CA PRO A 134 -19.37 15.84 -0.95
C PRO A 134 -18.26 15.11 -0.19
N LEU A 135 -17.06 15.71 -0.12
CA LEU A 135 -15.93 15.16 0.61
C LEU A 135 -16.27 14.75 2.06
N GLY A 136 -17.18 15.49 2.72
CA GLY A 136 -17.64 15.16 4.06
C GLY A 136 -18.30 13.77 4.18
N GLU A 137 -19.03 13.33 3.14
CA GLU A 137 -19.64 11.99 3.10
C GLU A 137 -18.59 10.90 2.89
N ILE A 138 -17.59 11.16 2.04
CA ILE A 138 -16.46 10.26 1.82
C ILE A 138 -15.67 10.06 3.13
N ILE A 139 -15.37 11.16 3.85
CA ILE A 139 -14.70 11.11 5.15
C ILE A 139 -15.54 10.34 6.18
N ALA A 140 -16.84 10.54 6.20
CA ALA A 140 -17.73 9.81 7.11
C ALA A 140 -17.68 8.30 6.82
N LEU A 141 -17.78 7.90 5.56
CA LEU A 141 -17.64 6.50 5.14
C LEU A 141 -16.27 5.92 5.52
N GLN A 142 -15.18 6.64 5.29
CA GLN A 142 -13.83 6.18 5.67
C GLN A 142 -13.71 5.97 7.19
N LYS A 143 -14.33 6.81 8.01
CA LYS A 143 -14.40 6.63 9.47
C LYS A 143 -15.21 5.41 9.86
N ASP A 144 -16.31 5.13 9.15
CA ASP A 144 -17.14 3.94 9.38
C ASP A 144 -16.36 2.67 8.99
N ILE A 145 -15.59 2.68 7.91
CA ILE A 145 -14.67 1.58 7.53
C ILE A 145 -13.64 1.34 8.65
N LEU A 146 -13.00 2.40 9.17
CA LEU A 146 -12.05 2.27 10.28
C LEU A 146 -12.72 1.74 11.56
N ALA A 147 -13.96 2.13 11.84
CA ALA A 147 -14.72 1.62 12.97
C ALA A 147 -15.02 0.13 12.80
N THR A 148 -15.47 -0.30 11.63
CA THR A 148 -15.71 -1.71 11.29
C THR A 148 -14.43 -2.55 11.44
N CYS A 149 -13.28 -2.05 10.99
CA CYS A 149 -12.01 -2.74 11.20
C CYS A 149 -11.62 -2.84 12.69
N ARG A 150 -11.94 -1.82 13.50
CA ARG A 150 -11.71 -1.86 14.95
C ARG A 150 -12.60 -2.89 15.63
N ASP A 151 -13.86 -3.01 15.20
CA ASP A 151 -14.80 -4.01 15.71
C ASP A 151 -14.33 -5.42 15.36
N ASP A 152 -13.83 -5.63 14.15
CA ASP A 152 -13.26 -6.90 13.72
C ASP A 152 -12.01 -7.28 14.54
N ILE A 153 -11.08 -6.33 14.73
CA ILE A 153 -9.94 -6.54 15.64
C ILE A 153 -10.41 -6.89 17.05
N THR A 154 -11.47 -6.23 17.54
CA THR A 154 -12.01 -6.46 18.89
C THR A 154 -12.58 -7.87 19.05
N ALA A 155 -13.15 -8.43 17.99
CA ALA A 155 -13.69 -9.79 17.98
C ALA A 155 -12.60 -10.87 18.11
N HIS A 156 -11.40 -10.61 17.58
CA HIS A 156 -10.35 -11.61 17.45
C HIS A 156 -9.14 -11.37 18.38
N VAL A 157 -8.89 -10.13 18.80
CA VAL A 157 -7.70 -9.73 19.56
C VAL A 157 -8.10 -9.06 20.86
N THR A 158 -7.47 -9.45 21.97
CA THR A 158 -7.77 -8.94 23.30
C THR A 158 -6.55 -8.38 24.03
N GLY A 159 -6.77 -7.63 25.09
CA GLY A 159 -5.76 -7.20 26.04
C GLY A 159 -4.84 -6.10 25.51
N LYS A 160 -3.54 -6.19 25.83
CA LYS A 160 -2.57 -5.12 25.51
C LYS A 160 -2.32 -4.95 24.03
N VAL A 161 -2.37 -6.02 23.25
CA VAL A 161 -2.16 -5.97 21.80
C VAL A 161 -3.24 -5.12 21.15
N GLN A 162 -4.51 -5.41 21.43
CA GLN A 162 -5.66 -4.66 20.95
C GLN A 162 -5.58 -3.16 21.32
N THR A 163 -5.41 -2.85 22.61
CA THR A 163 -5.34 -1.46 23.08
C THR A 163 -4.20 -0.69 22.38
N LYS A 164 -3.05 -1.33 22.19
CA LYS A 164 -1.89 -0.69 21.58
C LYS A 164 -1.97 -0.66 20.05
N ALA A 165 -2.69 -1.59 19.42
CA ALA A 165 -3.02 -1.51 18.00
C ALA A 165 -3.86 -0.26 17.70
N PHE A 166 -4.89 0.00 18.50
CA PHE A 166 -5.69 1.21 18.34
C PHE A 166 -4.88 2.49 18.61
N ALA A 167 -4.03 2.48 19.64
CA ALA A 167 -3.13 3.61 19.89
C ALA A 167 -2.13 3.85 18.73
N LEU A 168 -1.65 2.79 18.07
CA LEU A 168 -0.79 2.94 16.88
C LEU A 168 -1.58 3.53 15.71
N LEU A 169 -2.82 3.06 15.47
CA LEU A 169 -3.66 3.62 14.42
C LEU A 169 -3.89 5.13 14.60
N GLU A 170 -4.12 5.58 15.83
CA GLU A 170 -4.34 7.00 16.12
C GLU A 170 -3.12 7.87 15.83
N ILE A 171 -1.91 7.36 16.06
CA ILE A 171 -0.68 8.11 15.79
C ILE A 171 -0.07 7.79 14.41
N LEU A 172 -0.70 6.93 13.61
CA LEU A 172 -0.13 6.35 12.40
C LEU A 172 0.42 7.40 11.41
N PRO A 173 -0.29 8.51 11.10
CA PRO A 173 0.22 9.53 10.18
C PRO A 173 1.53 10.20 10.67
N ARG A 174 1.78 10.18 11.98
CA ARG A 174 3.03 10.69 12.57
C ARG A 174 4.07 9.56 12.72
N ALA A 175 3.60 8.35 13.03
CA ALA A 175 4.45 7.18 13.27
C ALA A 175 5.23 6.76 12.02
N MET A 176 4.66 6.94 10.82
CA MET A 176 5.30 6.59 9.56
C MET A 176 6.60 7.38 9.31
N ARG A 177 6.74 8.58 9.88
CA ARG A 177 7.94 9.44 9.78
C ARG A 177 8.94 9.18 10.91
N GLN A 178 8.63 8.32 11.85
CA GLN A 178 9.45 8.01 13.01
C GLN A 178 10.17 6.66 12.83
N SER A 179 11.29 6.52 13.50
CA SER A 179 11.94 5.22 13.64
C SER A 179 11.09 4.27 14.50
N SER A 180 11.25 2.97 14.29
CA SER A 180 10.57 1.96 15.13
C SER A 180 10.83 2.15 16.63
N ALA A 181 12.02 2.65 17.00
CA ALA A 181 12.37 2.94 18.39
C ALA A 181 11.56 4.10 18.99
N GLU A 182 11.31 5.15 18.21
CA GLU A 182 10.49 6.29 18.63
C GLU A 182 9.03 5.89 18.78
N VAL A 183 8.48 5.15 17.81
CA VAL A 183 7.11 4.62 17.88
C VAL A 183 6.93 3.72 19.09
N MET A 184 7.86 2.79 19.33
CA MET A 184 7.83 1.94 20.53
C MET A 184 7.84 2.75 21.83
N ARG A 185 8.65 3.82 21.88
CA ARG A 185 8.71 4.74 23.04
C ARG A 185 7.38 5.48 23.23
N ALA A 186 6.81 6.02 22.16
CA ALA A 186 5.51 6.71 22.19
C ALA A 186 4.37 5.79 22.67
N LEU A 187 4.36 4.55 22.22
CA LEU A 187 3.37 3.55 22.65
C LEU A 187 3.66 2.94 24.02
N GLY A 188 4.85 3.12 24.58
CA GLY A 188 5.29 2.48 25.83
C GLY A 188 5.36 0.95 25.72
N VAL A 189 5.85 0.45 24.58
CA VAL A 189 5.93 -0.99 24.29
C VAL A 189 7.35 -1.46 24.02
N ARG A 190 7.61 -2.76 24.21
CA ARG A 190 8.84 -3.42 23.83
C ARG A 190 8.72 -4.00 22.40
N ARG A 191 9.85 -4.31 21.79
CA ARG A 191 9.97 -4.79 20.40
C ARG A 191 9.03 -5.97 20.06
N TYR A 192 8.93 -6.98 20.93
CA TYR A 192 8.06 -8.13 20.67
C TYR A 192 6.60 -7.72 20.57
N LEU A 193 6.13 -6.87 21.50
CA LEU A 193 4.75 -6.39 21.49
C LEU A 193 4.48 -5.45 20.31
N TYR A 194 5.45 -4.64 19.91
CA TYR A 194 5.34 -3.81 18.70
C TYR A 194 5.18 -4.66 17.43
N LYS A 195 5.93 -5.78 17.33
CA LYS A 195 5.78 -6.73 16.24
C LYS A 195 4.39 -7.35 16.21
N ASP A 196 3.86 -7.78 17.38
CA ASP A 196 2.52 -8.38 17.46
C ASP A 196 1.44 -7.37 17.09
N ILE A 197 1.55 -6.11 17.55
CA ILE A 197 0.67 -5.01 17.15
C ILE A 197 0.69 -4.81 15.63
N ALA A 198 1.88 -4.74 15.04
CA ALA A 198 2.02 -4.57 13.61
C ALA A 198 1.49 -5.78 12.83
N ASN A 199 1.68 -7.02 13.33
CA ASN A 199 1.11 -8.23 12.72
C ASN A 199 -0.42 -8.13 12.67
N VAL A 200 -1.06 -7.74 13.76
CA VAL A 200 -2.53 -7.58 13.82
C VAL A 200 -3.00 -6.56 12.79
N LEU A 201 -2.42 -5.36 12.78
CA LEU A 201 -2.85 -4.30 11.87
C LEU A 201 -2.60 -4.64 10.40
N GLU A 202 -1.50 -5.32 10.09
CA GLU A 202 -1.19 -5.78 8.73
C GLU A 202 -2.12 -6.91 8.28
N ALA A 203 -2.44 -7.86 9.18
CA ALA A 203 -3.41 -8.93 8.92
C ALA A 203 -4.81 -8.37 8.60
N HIS A 204 -5.22 -7.28 9.28
CA HIS A 204 -6.48 -6.58 8.98
C HIS A 204 -6.35 -5.57 7.82
N GLY A 205 -5.19 -5.50 7.17
CA GLY A 205 -4.97 -4.66 6.00
C GLY A 205 -4.99 -3.15 6.28
N LEU A 206 -4.66 -2.73 7.50
CA LEU A 206 -4.65 -1.32 7.89
C LEU A 206 -3.29 -0.66 7.75
N ILE A 207 -2.22 -1.46 7.75
CA ILE A 207 -0.85 -0.97 7.56
C ILE A 207 -0.06 -1.85 6.59
N ASP A 208 0.95 -1.24 6.00
CA ASP A 208 2.05 -1.89 5.29
C ASP A 208 3.37 -1.61 6.03
N ARG A 209 4.32 -2.57 5.97
CA ARG A 209 5.66 -2.42 6.57
C ARG A 209 6.68 -2.08 5.52
N CYS A 210 7.50 -1.10 5.82
CA CYS A 210 8.70 -0.77 5.08
C CYS A 210 9.93 -1.16 5.91
N GLN A 211 10.66 -2.20 5.49
CA GLN A 211 11.77 -2.76 6.26
C GLN A 211 13.05 -1.94 6.10
N HIS A 212 13.85 -1.87 7.15
CA HIS A 212 15.16 -1.23 7.15
C HIS A 212 16.18 -2.06 6.36
N LEU A 213 17.05 -1.39 5.58
CA LEU A 213 18.17 -2.00 4.88
C LEU A 213 19.48 -1.77 5.64
N THR A 214 20.23 -2.84 5.87
CA THR A 214 21.61 -2.75 6.36
C THR A 214 22.63 -2.45 5.26
N LYS A 215 22.27 -2.77 3.99
CA LYS A 215 23.06 -2.45 2.78
C LYS A 215 22.13 -2.11 1.63
N ARG A 216 22.57 -1.22 0.75
CA ARG A 216 21.83 -0.74 -0.43
C ARG A 216 22.30 -1.46 -1.70
N GLU A 217 22.37 -2.80 -1.64
CA GLU A 217 22.85 -3.68 -2.70
C GLU A 217 21.77 -4.68 -3.11
N LEU A 218 21.81 -5.13 -4.36
CA LEU A 218 20.89 -6.18 -4.82
C LEU A 218 21.39 -7.58 -4.43
N PRO A 219 20.49 -8.47 -4.07
CA PRO A 219 19.04 -8.28 -3.94
C PRO A 219 18.68 -7.62 -2.59
N LEU A 220 17.90 -6.52 -2.60
CA LEU A 220 17.58 -5.73 -1.41
C LEU A 220 17.00 -6.56 -0.26
N PHE A 221 16.14 -7.53 -0.57
CA PHE A 221 15.51 -8.39 0.46
C PHE A 221 16.53 -9.16 1.32
N ALA A 222 17.73 -9.45 0.79
CA ALA A 222 18.78 -10.13 1.56
C ALA A 222 19.37 -9.28 2.69
N TYR A 223 19.21 -7.97 2.60
CA TYR A 223 19.72 -7.00 3.56
C TYR A 223 18.63 -6.35 4.40
N ALA A 224 17.38 -6.75 4.18
CA ALA A 224 16.23 -6.25 4.92
C ALA A 224 16.20 -6.82 6.35
N GLN A 225 15.82 -5.98 7.30
CA GLN A 225 15.71 -6.33 8.72
C GLN A 225 14.23 -6.57 9.09
N PRO A 226 13.78 -7.83 9.26
CA PRO A 226 12.36 -8.12 9.51
C PRO A 226 11.81 -7.52 10.81
N ASN A 227 12.69 -7.23 11.78
CA ASN A 227 12.30 -6.70 13.09
C ASN A 227 12.60 -5.19 13.23
N ASP A 228 13.02 -4.53 12.17
CA ASP A 228 13.23 -3.08 12.12
C ASP A 228 12.51 -2.53 10.88
N PHE A 229 11.37 -1.87 11.11
CA PHE A 229 10.49 -1.43 10.05
C PHE A 229 9.75 -0.15 10.43
N LYS A 230 9.45 0.67 9.44
CA LYS A 230 8.46 1.74 9.52
C LYS A 230 7.09 1.17 9.15
N VAL A 231 6.03 1.79 9.65
CA VAL A 231 4.64 1.43 9.34
C VAL A 231 3.99 2.55 8.55
N PHE A 232 3.26 2.18 7.50
CA PHE A 232 2.51 3.12 6.66
C PHE A 232 1.05 2.68 6.63
N PRO A 233 0.08 3.62 6.55
CA PRO A 233 -1.30 3.25 6.24
C PRO A 233 -1.35 2.47 4.93
N SER A 234 -2.19 1.45 4.85
CA SER A 234 -2.37 0.68 3.61
C SER A 234 -3.25 1.37 2.58
N ASP A 235 -3.85 2.49 2.95
CA ASP A 235 -4.73 3.30 2.13
C ASP A 235 -4.62 4.78 2.48
N THR A 236 -4.57 5.65 1.48
CA THR A 236 -4.43 7.09 1.67
C THR A 236 -5.70 7.72 2.24
N GLY A 237 -6.88 7.25 1.84
CA GLY A 237 -8.16 7.72 2.34
C GLY A 237 -8.37 7.37 3.81
N LEU A 238 -7.96 6.17 4.25
CA LEU A 238 -7.96 5.83 5.67
C LEU A 238 -6.98 6.68 6.48
N CYS A 239 -5.80 7.00 5.91
CA CYS A 239 -4.87 7.96 6.50
C CYS A 239 -5.53 9.33 6.66
N HIS A 240 -6.20 9.82 5.61
CA HIS A 240 -6.92 11.08 5.62
C HIS A 240 -8.04 11.10 6.69
N ALA A 241 -8.81 10.03 6.84
CA ALA A 241 -9.84 9.92 7.87
C ALA A 241 -9.28 9.99 9.30
N ILE A 242 -8.08 9.42 9.53
CA ILE A 242 -7.38 9.52 10.83
C ILE A 242 -7.00 10.98 11.09
N LEU A 243 -6.40 11.68 10.12
CA LEU A 243 -6.06 13.10 10.22
C LEU A 243 -7.30 13.98 10.46
N ALA A 244 -8.37 13.73 9.70
CA ALA A 244 -9.65 14.43 9.85
C ALA A 244 -10.29 14.24 11.24
N SER A 245 -10.08 13.08 11.87
CA SER A 245 -10.56 12.81 13.22
C SER A 245 -9.80 13.59 14.29
N GLN A 246 -8.59 14.02 13.99
CA GLN A 246 -7.73 14.82 14.86
C GLN A 246 -7.85 16.33 14.61
N ASN A 247 -8.78 16.78 13.77
CA ASN A 247 -8.89 18.15 13.25
C ASN A 247 -7.60 18.63 12.56
N GLU A 248 -6.81 17.72 12.07
CA GLU A 248 -5.59 17.96 11.28
C GLU A 248 -5.87 17.86 9.77
N CYS A 249 -7.13 17.84 9.37
CA CYS A 249 -7.55 17.79 7.98
C CYS A 249 -7.41 19.14 7.31
N CYS A 250 -6.65 19.20 6.24
CA CYS A 250 -6.39 20.41 5.52
C CYS A 250 -7.34 20.59 4.35
N SER A 251 -7.95 21.77 4.28
CA SER A 251 -8.69 22.24 3.12
C SER A 251 -7.78 22.65 1.95
N GLN A 252 -6.45 22.57 2.12
CA GLN A 252 -5.47 22.86 1.07
C GLN A 252 -4.46 21.73 0.90
N PRO A 253 -4.18 21.28 -0.32
CA PRO A 253 -3.43 20.05 -0.60
C PRO A 253 -1.91 20.11 -0.32
N TYR A 254 -1.35 21.23 0.11
CA TYR A 254 0.11 21.46 0.13
C TYR A 254 0.68 21.91 1.48
N THR A 255 0.08 21.54 2.61
CA THR A 255 0.65 21.83 3.93
C THR A 255 1.52 20.65 4.41
N ASP A 256 2.38 20.88 5.44
CA ASP A 256 3.20 19.85 6.07
C ASP A 256 2.39 18.60 6.52
N GLN A 257 1.10 18.78 6.76
CA GLN A 257 0.17 17.70 7.12
C GLN A 257 -0.16 16.78 5.94
N ASN A 258 -0.08 17.25 4.71
CA ASN A 258 -0.32 16.43 3.50
C ASN A 258 0.88 15.58 3.10
N TYR A 259 2.07 15.83 3.63
CA TYR A 259 3.21 14.94 3.44
C TYR A 259 2.90 13.50 3.84
N ALA A 260 2.11 13.31 4.91
CA ALA A 260 1.72 11.98 5.35
C ALA A 260 0.89 11.24 4.28
N LEU A 261 -0.02 11.94 3.59
CA LEU A 261 -0.82 11.35 2.50
C LEU A 261 0.06 11.00 1.30
N LEU A 262 0.97 11.89 0.91
CA LEU A 262 1.86 11.66 -0.22
C LEU A 262 2.89 10.57 0.06
N GLU A 263 3.46 10.49 1.27
CA GLU A 263 4.32 9.39 1.70
C GLU A 263 3.54 8.05 1.74
N THR A 264 2.27 8.08 2.16
CA THR A 264 1.39 6.90 2.09
C THR A 264 1.16 6.48 0.64
N LEU A 265 0.92 7.43 -0.28
CA LEU A 265 0.78 7.12 -1.69
C LEU A 265 2.05 6.47 -2.27
N ILE A 266 3.23 6.94 -1.89
CA ILE A 266 4.50 6.31 -2.28
C ILE A 266 4.57 4.88 -1.75
N ALA A 267 4.28 4.68 -0.47
CA ALA A 267 4.33 3.35 0.15
C ALA A 267 3.34 2.39 -0.52
N ASN A 268 2.12 2.85 -0.79
CA ASN A 268 1.06 2.04 -1.40
C ASN A 268 1.27 1.77 -2.88
N SER A 269 1.96 2.66 -3.61
CA SER A 269 2.24 2.47 -5.05
C SER A 269 2.93 1.15 -5.36
N ARG A 270 3.58 0.52 -4.38
CA ARG A 270 4.34 -0.74 -4.57
C ARG A 270 3.81 -1.92 -3.76
N SER A 271 2.78 -1.71 -2.96
CA SER A 271 2.27 -2.74 -2.04
C SER A 271 1.59 -3.91 -2.75
N LYS A 272 1.02 -3.69 -3.93
CA LYS A 272 0.33 -4.73 -4.73
C LYS A 272 1.26 -5.71 -5.43
N MET A 273 2.49 -5.29 -5.73
CA MET A 273 3.45 -6.12 -6.42
C MET A 273 4.46 -6.69 -5.42
N SER A 274 4.97 -7.87 -5.65
CA SER A 274 6.01 -8.52 -4.84
C SER A 274 7.37 -7.76 -4.86
N ARG A 275 7.32 -6.43 -4.89
CA ARG A 275 8.47 -5.53 -4.96
C ARG A 275 8.39 -4.48 -3.85
N PRO A 276 8.66 -4.85 -2.61
CA PRO A 276 8.52 -3.94 -1.48
C PRO A 276 9.44 -2.73 -1.59
N LEU A 277 9.01 -1.61 -0.98
CA LEU A 277 9.90 -0.52 -0.63
C LEU A 277 10.65 -0.86 0.65
N TYR A 278 11.85 -0.32 0.73
CA TYR A 278 12.68 -0.38 1.92
C TYR A 278 13.05 1.04 2.32
N TYR A 279 13.53 1.23 3.56
CA TYR A 279 14.13 2.49 3.94
C TYR A 279 15.60 2.29 4.33
N GLY A 280 16.39 3.34 4.15
CA GLY A 280 17.81 3.36 4.45
C GLY A 280 18.08 3.83 5.88
N ASP A 281 18.57 5.06 6.05
CA ASP A 281 18.84 5.61 7.37
C ASP A 281 17.53 5.97 8.12
N LYS A 282 17.60 5.85 9.45
CA LYS A 282 16.42 6.02 10.30
C LYS A 282 15.89 7.45 10.32
N ASP A 283 16.77 8.40 10.11
CA ASP A 283 16.48 9.83 10.20
C ASP A 283 16.14 10.46 8.82
N ASP A 284 16.45 9.76 7.73
CA ASP A 284 16.18 10.23 6.38
C ASP A 284 14.85 9.63 5.84
N GLN A 285 14.07 10.44 5.13
CA GLN A 285 12.83 10.02 4.45
C GLN A 285 13.16 9.49 3.03
N VAL A 286 14.15 8.60 2.96
CA VAL A 286 14.62 7.99 1.71
C VAL A 286 14.16 6.55 1.65
N PHE A 287 13.37 6.27 0.60
CA PHE A 287 13.00 4.90 0.27
C PHE A 287 14.02 4.30 -0.68
N TRP A 288 14.16 2.99 -0.62
CA TRP A 288 15.01 2.22 -1.53
C TRP A 288 14.18 1.18 -2.27
N MET A 289 14.48 1.05 -3.55
CA MET A 289 13.77 0.12 -4.42
C MET A 289 14.69 -0.47 -5.49
N ARG A 290 14.28 -1.57 -6.07
CA ARG A 290 14.87 -2.06 -7.30
C ARG A 290 14.23 -1.32 -8.48
N TYR A 291 15.04 -0.70 -9.32
CA TYR A 291 14.62 -0.05 -10.56
C TYR A 291 15.64 -0.36 -11.65
N MET A 292 15.21 -0.86 -12.81
CA MET A 292 16.06 -1.24 -13.94
C MET A 292 17.30 -2.07 -13.54
N GLY A 293 17.11 -3.04 -12.63
CA GLY A 293 18.20 -3.92 -12.18
C GLY A 293 19.23 -3.28 -11.24
N LYS A 294 18.97 -2.08 -10.73
CA LYS A 294 19.82 -1.37 -9.75
C LYS A 294 19.06 -1.12 -8.45
N ALA A 295 19.79 -0.97 -7.35
CA ALA A 295 19.26 -0.41 -6.11
C ALA A 295 19.23 1.12 -6.24
N VAL A 296 18.06 1.72 -6.17
CA VAL A 296 17.86 3.15 -6.43
C VAL A 296 17.11 3.79 -5.26
N PRO A 297 17.62 4.90 -4.73
CA PRO A 297 16.90 5.69 -3.73
C PRO A 297 15.77 6.49 -4.39
N LEU A 298 14.64 6.56 -3.66
CA LEU A 298 13.46 7.34 -4.00
C LEU A 298 13.20 8.34 -2.86
N VAL A 299 13.10 9.61 -3.17
CA VAL A 299 12.86 10.67 -2.19
C VAL A 299 11.66 11.53 -2.58
N LEU A 300 10.79 11.82 -1.60
CA LEU A 300 9.72 12.81 -1.74
C LEU A 300 10.29 14.20 -1.49
N ASP A 301 10.21 15.08 -2.49
CA ASP A 301 10.74 16.45 -2.40
C ASP A 301 9.69 17.46 -2.86
N MET A 302 8.76 17.81 -1.97
CA MET A 302 7.71 18.79 -2.24
C MET A 302 8.17 20.25 -2.01
N ALA A 303 9.27 20.44 -1.29
CA ALA A 303 9.76 21.78 -0.92
C ALA A 303 10.88 22.27 -1.85
N ASN A 304 11.21 21.54 -2.93
CA ASN A 304 12.40 21.80 -3.74
C ASN A 304 13.64 22.01 -2.85
N ILE A 305 13.85 21.02 -1.94
CA ILE A 305 14.91 21.11 -0.93
C ILE A 305 16.25 21.25 -1.66
N THR A 306 16.90 22.38 -1.49
CA THR A 306 18.24 22.64 -2.05
C THR A 306 19.31 21.77 -1.42
N THR A 307 19.00 21.13 -0.29
CA THR A 307 19.94 20.30 0.46
C THR A 307 19.57 18.83 0.32
N MET A 308 20.30 18.13 -0.52
CA MET A 308 20.15 16.68 -0.72
C MET A 308 20.38 15.93 0.61
N PRO A 309 19.52 14.94 0.97
CA PRO A 309 19.71 14.12 2.16
C PRO A 309 21.12 13.52 2.22
N PRO A 310 21.72 13.37 3.41
CA PRO A 310 23.06 12.79 3.57
C PRO A 310 23.21 11.44 2.88
N GLU A 311 22.25 10.56 3.04
CA GLU A 311 22.22 9.23 2.43
C GLU A 311 22.28 9.27 0.89
N ILE A 312 21.60 10.21 0.27
CA ILE A 312 21.66 10.42 -1.20
C ILE A 312 23.04 10.90 -1.63
N ARG A 313 23.64 11.83 -0.88
CA ARG A 313 25.00 12.31 -1.16
C ARG A 313 26.03 11.19 -1.07
N GLU A 314 25.94 10.35 -0.04
CA GLU A 314 26.79 9.19 0.12
C GLU A 314 26.62 8.20 -1.03
N HIS A 315 25.37 7.94 -1.44
CA HIS A 315 25.08 7.07 -2.57
C HIS A 315 25.74 7.57 -3.85
N LEU A 316 25.60 8.86 -4.18
CA LEU A 316 26.19 9.46 -5.39
C LEU A 316 27.72 9.54 -5.32
N ASN A 317 28.30 9.76 -4.12
CA ASN A 317 29.73 9.72 -3.95
C ASN A 317 30.32 8.32 -4.17
N ALA A 318 29.61 7.30 -3.70
CA ALA A 318 30.00 5.90 -3.89
C ALA A 318 29.74 5.41 -5.33
N ASN A 319 28.74 5.98 -5.99
CA ASN A 319 28.29 5.61 -7.34
C ASN A 319 28.13 6.88 -8.19
N PRO A 320 29.19 7.40 -8.81
CA PRO A 320 29.12 8.65 -9.59
C PRO A 320 28.07 8.63 -10.72
N ASP A 321 27.77 7.45 -11.27
CA ASP A 321 26.72 7.22 -12.29
C ASP A 321 25.43 6.67 -11.66
N GLY A 322 25.27 6.76 -10.35
CA GLY A 322 24.12 6.28 -9.62
C GLY A 322 22.86 7.10 -9.91
N LEU A 323 21.73 6.43 -10.18
CA LEU A 323 20.44 7.08 -10.36
C LEU A 323 19.82 7.38 -8.99
N VAL A 324 19.16 8.54 -8.89
CA VAL A 324 18.27 8.93 -7.79
C VAL A 324 16.91 9.28 -8.40
N ILE A 325 15.84 8.76 -7.85
CA ILE A 325 14.48 9.16 -8.22
C ILE A 325 14.00 10.17 -7.19
N ARG A 326 13.68 11.36 -7.66
CA ARG A 326 13.02 12.41 -6.88
C ARG A 326 11.55 12.46 -7.31
N THR A 327 10.63 12.36 -6.39
CA THR A 327 9.22 12.48 -6.69
C THR A 327 8.59 13.71 -6.04
N ASN A 328 7.79 14.41 -6.81
CA ASN A 328 7.05 15.60 -6.43
C ASN A 328 5.88 15.81 -7.41
N LEU A 329 5.39 17.04 -7.54
CA LEU A 329 4.34 17.40 -8.51
C LEU A 329 4.89 18.11 -9.75
N ASP A 330 6.21 18.25 -9.89
CA ASP A 330 6.81 18.75 -11.13
C ASP A 330 6.68 17.71 -12.25
N ASN A 331 6.68 18.19 -13.49
CA ASN A 331 6.67 17.29 -14.64
C ASN A 331 7.98 16.48 -14.73
N MET A 332 7.91 15.35 -15.42
CA MET A 332 9.05 14.47 -15.55
C MET A 332 10.21 15.14 -16.31
N HIS A 333 11.38 15.09 -15.71
CA HIS A 333 12.62 15.54 -16.33
C HIS A 333 13.84 14.89 -15.67
N ARG A 334 14.95 14.85 -16.39
CA ARG A 334 16.22 14.38 -15.87
C ARG A 334 17.25 15.48 -15.79
N SER A 335 17.92 15.59 -14.67
CA SER A 335 19.05 16.50 -14.45
C SER A 335 20.23 15.70 -13.90
N GLY A 336 21.17 15.33 -14.79
CA GLY A 336 22.29 14.47 -14.43
C GLY A 336 21.85 13.11 -13.89
N ASN A 337 22.17 12.84 -12.64
CA ASN A 337 21.84 11.58 -11.96
C ASN A 337 20.46 11.58 -11.31
N ILE A 338 19.74 12.69 -11.34
CA ILE A 338 18.43 12.83 -10.71
C ILE A 338 17.36 12.75 -11.80
N LEU A 339 16.49 11.74 -11.67
CA LEU A 339 15.23 11.64 -12.42
C LEU A 339 14.11 12.19 -11.55
N THR A 340 13.56 13.34 -11.93
CA THR A 340 12.31 13.82 -11.33
C THR A 340 11.16 13.06 -11.97
N LEU A 341 10.39 12.36 -11.15
CA LEU A 341 9.24 11.57 -11.56
C LEU A 341 8.01 12.11 -10.84
N PRO A 342 6.99 12.59 -11.58
CA PRO A 342 5.74 13.00 -10.96
C PRO A 342 5.16 11.92 -10.06
N LEU A 343 4.60 12.32 -8.93
CA LEU A 343 4.06 11.42 -7.92
C LEU A 343 3.02 10.44 -8.49
N TYR A 344 2.21 10.90 -9.44
CA TYR A 344 1.19 10.11 -10.11
C TYR A 344 1.74 9.01 -11.04
N LEU A 345 3.03 9.01 -11.37
CA LEU A 345 3.65 7.96 -12.21
C LEU A 345 4.32 6.84 -11.40
N LEU A 346 4.32 6.92 -10.06
CA LEU A 346 5.00 5.93 -9.22
C LEU A 346 4.48 4.50 -9.40
N PHE A 347 3.19 4.33 -9.72
CA PHE A 347 2.62 3.01 -9.99
C PHE A 347 3.25 2.32 -11.21
N LEU A 348 3.73 3.11 -12.20
CA LEU A 348 4.39 2.56 -13.39
C LEU A 348 5.76 1.95 -13.09
N LEU A 349 6.44 2.40 -12.02
CA LEU A 349 7.70 1.81 -11.58
C LEU A 349 7.58 0.32 -11.23
N ASN A 350 6.36 -0.15 -11.03
CA ASN A 350 6.07 -1.56 -10.76
C ASN A 350 6.17 -2.43 -12.02
N LYS A 351 5.98 -1.82 -13.18
CA LYS A 351 5.99 -2.52 -14.48
C LYS A 351 7.41 -2.65 -15.06
N MET A 352 8.41 -2.00 -14.41
CA MET A 352 9.83 -1.94 -14.79
C MET A 352 10.67 -2.73 -13.78
#